data_7d27a1fb15c878ac3f99b81e92cf3274
#
_entry.id   7d27a1fb15c878ac3f99b81e92cf3274
#
_cell.length_a   1.000
_cell.length_b   1.000
_cell.length_c   1.000
_cell.angle_alpha   90.00
_cell.angle_beta   90.00
_cell.angle_gamma   90.00
#
_symmetry.space_group_name_H-M   'P 1'
#
loop_
_entity.id
_entity.type
_entity.pdbx_description
1 polymer ?
#
loop_
_entity_poly.entity_id
_entity_poly.type
_entity_poly.pdbx_seq_one_letter_code
_entity_poly.pdbx_strand_id
1 'polypeptide(L)'
;METGQMVNLLRRVRHDYANHLQVISGYLELGWEEQIKSYIKEIINQLNQERIIFESVAPEDALYFYEQLLKVRDMGIILVYDDLDVKSARCLKDNNEPVNSIIVLQKDIPPGEDDDPVLYISIHEEETAIEMYFSCDSWAEESRQIRIDKR
;
A
#
# COMPACT_ATOMS: atom_id res chain seq x y z
N MET A 1 1.54 11.98 14.14
CA MET A 1 0.34 11.12 14.29
C MET A 1 -0.11 11.14 15.74
N GLU A 2 -1.37 11.40 15.96
CA GLU A 2 -1.93 11.42 17.31
C GLU A 2 -2.08 10.01 17.88
N THR A 3 -2.11 9.92 19.21
CA THR A 3 -2.23 8.64 19.93
C THR A 3 -3.46 7.84 19.50
N GLY A 4 -4.59 8.52 19.31
CA GLY A 4 -5.82 7.85 18.82
C GLY A 4 -5.65 7.23 17.44
N GLN A 5 -4.98 7.92 16.55
CA GLN A 5 -4.66 7.40 15.20
C GLN A 5 -3.73 6.20 15.27
N MET A 6 -2.72 6.25 16.15
CA MET A 6 -1.81 5.12 16.36
C MET A 6 -2.54 3.89 16.88
N VAL A 7 -3.43 4.07 17.84
CA VAL A 7 -4.24 2.97 18.39
C VAL A 7 -5.15 2.37 17.31
N ASN A 8 -5.78 3.20 16.51
CA ASN A 8 -6.63 2.73 15.40
C ASN A 8 -5.82 1.93 14.38
N LEU A 9 -4.61 2.40 14.05
CA LEU A 9 -3.72 1.70 13.15
C LEU A 9 -3.34 0.32 13.71
N LEU A 10 -2.98 0.24 15.00
CA LEU A 10 -2.66 -1.02 15.65
C LEU A 10 -3.86 -1.97 15.72
N ARG A 11 -5.06 -1.45 15.96
CA ARG A 11 -6.29 -2.25 15.91
C ARG A 11 -6.49 -2.86 14.52
N ARG A 12 -6.25 -2.08 13.47
CA ARG A 12 -6.35 -2.56 12.09
C ARG A 12 -5.34 -3.66 11.82
N VAL A 13 -4.10 -3.47 12.18
CA VAL A 13 -3.04 -4.47 12.00
C VAL A 13 -3.39 -5.76 12.75
N ARG A 14 -3.81 -5.66 14.01
CA ARG A 14 -4.22 -6.82 14.80
C ARG A 14 -5.41 -7.56 14.20
N HIS A 15 -6.39 -6.82 13.69
CA HIS A 15 -7.56 -7.40 13.01
C HIS A 15 -7.14 -8.17 11.76
N ASP A 16 -6.25 -7.61 10.96
CA ASP A 16 -5.76 -8.27 9.75
C ASP A 16 -4.99 -9.55 10.07
N TYR A 17 -4.15 -9.55 11.12
CA TYR A 17 -3.47 -10.75 11.59
C TYR A 17 -4.45 -11.81 12.08
N ALA A 18 -5.46 -11.41 12.85
CA ALA A 18 -6.49 -12.35 13.32
C ALA A 18 -7.21 -13.00 12.14
N ASN A 19 -7.53 -12.25 11.11
CA ASN A 19 -8.15 -12.77 9.89
C ASN A 19 -7.25 -13.78 9.17
N HIS A 20 -5.96 -13.49 9.05
CA HIS A 20 -5.01 -14.43 8.44
C HIS A 20 -4.96 -15.76 9.21
N LEU A 21 -4.89 -15.70 10.54
CA LEU A 21 -4.86 -16.89 11.37
C LEU A 21 -6.16 -17.69 11.26
N GLN A 22 -7.32 -17.01 11.17
CA GLN A 22 -8.61 -17.67 10.98
C GLN A 22 -8.69 -18.41 9.63
N VAL A 23 -8.20 -17.80 8.56
CA VAL A 23 -8.15 -18.43 7.23
C VAL A 23 -7.27 -19.66 7.25
N ILE A 24 -6.06 -19.54 7.83
CA ILE A 24 -5.12 -20.67 7.97
C ILE A 24 -5.75 -21.80 8.79
N SER A 25 -6.38 -21.47 9.92
CA SER A 25 -7.06 -22.45 10.77
C SER A 25 -8.19 -23.15 10.02
N GLY A 26 -8.98 -22.41 9.24
CA GLY A 26 -10.05 -22.99 8.42
C GLY A 26 -9.53 -23.99 7.40
N TYR A 27 -8.49 -23.64 6.66
CA TYR A 27 -7.85 -24.54 5.70
C TYR A 27 -7.25 -25.77 6.39
N LEU A 28 -6.69 -25.58 7.59
CA LEU A 28 -6.11 -26.68 8.36
C LEU A 28 -7.20 -27.69 8.79
N GLU A 29 -8.35 -27.21 9.23
CA GLU A 29 -9.50 -28.06 9.58
C GLU A 29 -10.00 -28.87 8.38
N LEU A 30 -9.96 -28.26 7.19
CA LEU A 30 -10.38 -28.92 5.94
C LEU A 30 -9.32 -29.86 5.38
N GLY A 31 -8.10 -29.84 5.92
CA GLY A 31 -6.99 -30.62 5.41
C GLY A 31 -6.42 -30.12 4.08
N TRP A 32 -6.63 -28.85 3.75
CA TRP A 32 -6.20 -28.24 2.49
C TRP A 32 -4.77 -27.67 2.61
N GLU A 33 -3.81 -28.57 2.68
CA GLU A 33 -2.41 -28.21 2.92
C GLU A 33 -1.80 -27.29 1.87
N GLU A 34 -2.11 -27.52 0.59
CA GLU A 34 -1.58 -26.69 -0.49
C GLU A 34 -2.11 -25.25 -0.43
N GLN A 35 -3.38 -25.08 -0.04
CA GLN A 35 -3.97 -23.77 0.15
C GLN A 35 -3.33 -23.03 1.31
N ILE A 36 -2.98 -23.72 2.39
CA ILE A 36 -2.26 -23.13 3.52
C ILE A 36 -0.89 -22.61 3.07
N LYS A 37 -0.14 -23.42 2.34
CA LYS A 37 1.18 -23.03 1.83
C LYS A 37 1.10 -21.82 0.92
N SER A 38 0.15 -21.82 0.00
CA SER A 38 -0.08 -20.70 -0.93
C SER A 38 -0.45 -19.43 -0.18
N TYR A 39 -1.35 -19.53 0.77
CA TYR A 39 -1.82 -18.39 1.55
C TYR A 39 -0.69 -17.77 2.40
N ILE A 40 0.10 -18.58 3.08
CA ILE A 40 1.25 -18.14 3.86
C ILE A 40 2.27 -17.44 2.95
N LYS A 41 2.51 -17.98 1.76
CA LYS A 41 3.44 -17.39 0.80
C LYS A 41 2.97 -15.99 0.35
N GLU A 42 1.68 -15.81 0.13
CA GLU A 42 1.09 -14.50 -0.18
C GLU A 42 1.30 -13.50 0.95
N ILE A 43 1.07 -13.90 2.20
CA ILE A 43 1.29 -13.05 3.37
C ILE A 43 2.76 -12.63 3.47
N ILE A 44 3.68 -13.58 3.32
CA ILE A 44 5.12 -13.30 3.35
C ILE A 44 5.51 -12.31 2.26
N ASN A 45 5.01 -12.51 1.05
CA ASN A 45 5.26 -11.61 -0.07
C ASN A 45 4.75 -10.20 0.22
N GLN A 46 3.55 -10.09 0.79
CA GLN A 46 2.97 -8.81 1.19
C GLN A 46 3.83 -8.11 2.24
N LEU A 47 4.26 -8.82 3.28
CA LEU A 47 5.14 -8.27 4.31
C LEU A 47 6.48 -7.79 3.73
N ASN A 48 7.04 -8.53 2.78
CA ASN A 48 8.28 -8.14 2.11
C ASN A 48 8.10 -6.88 1.26
N GLN A 49 6.96 -6.73 0.59
CA GLN A 49 6.65 -5.53 -0.18
C GLN A 49 6.46 -4.30 0.71
N GLU A 50 5.93 -4.48 1.91
CA GLU A 50 5.70 -3.40 2.85
C GLU A 50 6.98 -2.94 3.58
N ARG A 51 8.03 -3.74 3.54
CA ARG A 51 9.30 -3.45 4.24
C ARG A 51 9.90 -2.11 3.84
N ILE A 52 9.83 -1.75 2.58
CA ILE A 52 10.38 -0.49 2.07
C ILE A 52 9.81 0.74 2.81
N ILE A 53 8.56 0.68 3.23
CA ILE A 53 7.91 1.77 3.98
C ILE A 53 8.67 2.04 5.28
N PHE A 54 9.08 0.98 5.98
CA PHE A 54 9.70 1.09 7.31
C PHE A 54 11.21 1.28 7.28
N GLU A 55 11.85 1.02 6.12
CA GLU A 55 13.30 1.11 5.98
C GLU A 55 13.77 2.35 5.22
N SER A 56 12.89 3.00 4.44
CA SER A 56 13.31 4.03 3.48
C SER A 56 13.03 5.46 3.93
N VAL A 57 12.18 5.67 4.93
CA VAL A 57 11.77 7.00 5.36
C VAL A 57 11.82 7.14 6.89
N ALA A 58 11.70 8.37 7.38
CA ALA A 58 11.65 8.64 8.82
C ALA A 58 10.42 7.94 9.47
N PRO A 59 10.50 7.56 10.76
CA PRO A 59 9.41 6.82 11.42
C PRO A 59 8.04 7.48 11.32
N GLU A 60 7.95 8.79 11.45
CA GLU A 60 6.67 9.53 11.35
C GLU A 60 6.09 9.42 9.94
N ASP A 61 6.94 9.46 8.93
CA ASP A 61 6.55 9.34 7.54
C ASP A 61 6.19 7.90 7.19
N ALA A 62 6.87 6.91 7.78
CA ALA A 62 6.53 5.51 7.58
C ALA A 62 5.10 5.20 8.01
N LEU A 63 4.68 5.70 9.17
CA LEU A 63 3.29 5.52 9.63
C LEU A 63 2.29 6.14 8.66
N TYR A 64 2.61 7.31 8.10
CA TYR A 64 1.78 7.97 7.10
C TYR A 64 1.64 7.13 5.84
N PHE A 65 2.74 6.65 5.27
CA PHE A 65 2.70 5.83 4.05
C PHE A 65 1.97 4.50 4.27
N TYR A 66 2.14 3.90 5.43
CA TYR A 66 1.41 2.69 5.78
C TYR A 66 -0.08 2.94 5.88
N GLU A 67 -0.50 4.04 6.51
CA GLU A 67 -1.91 4.44 6.57
C GLU A 67 -2.49 4.69 5.18
N GLN A 68 -1.73 5.34 4.29
CA GLN A 68 -2.13 5.52 2.89
C GLN A 68 -2.35 4.18 2.18
N LEU A 69 -1.45 3.23 2.38
CA LEU A 69 -1.57 1.88 1.83
C LEU A 69 -2.86 1.21 2.30
N LEU A 70 -3.21 1.32 3.58
CA LEU A 70 -4.44 0.73 4.12
C LEU A 70 -5.70 1.40 3.56
N LYS A 71 -5.68 2.71 3.37
CA LYS A 71 -6.80 3.44 2.74
C LYS A 71 -7.03 2.97 1.31
N VAL A 72 -5.96 2.76 0.55
CA VAL A 72 -6.05 2.25 -0.83
C VAL A 72 -6.56 0.81 -0.82
N ARG A 73 -6.14 0.00 0.12
CA ARG A 73 -6.65 -1.37 0.29
C ARG A 73 -8.17 -1.39 0.55
N ASP A 74 -8.68 -0.43 1.32
CA ASP A 74 -10.11 -0.29 1.55
C ASP A 74 -10.88 0.10 0.28
N MET A 75 -10.21 0.65 -0.72
CA MET A 75 -10.77 0.92 -2.05
C MET A 75 -10.76 -0.32 -2.96
N GLY A 76 -10.25 -1.45 -2.49
CA GLY A 76 -10.12 -2.67 -3.29
C GLY A 76 -8.90 -2.68 -4.20
N ILE A 77 -7.85 -1.96 -3.86
CA ILE A 77 -6.61 -1.88 -4.63
C ILE A 77 -5.45 -2.26 -3.71
N ILE A 78 -4.56 -3.11 -4.19
CA ILE A 78 -3.31 -3.44 -3.49
C ILE A 78 -2.24 -2.45 -3.93
N LEU A 79 -1.80 -1.60 -3.01
CA LEU A 79 -0.75 -0.61 -3.28
C LEU A 79 0.62 -1.19 -2.93
N VAL A 80 1.55 -1.12 -3.89
CA VAL A 80 2.94 -1.55 -3.71
C VAL A 80 3.86 -0.38 -3.99
N TYR A 81 4.65 0.00 -2.97
CA TYR A 81 5.70 1.02 -3.15
C TYR A 81 6.94 0.36 -3.76
N ASP A 82 7.20 0.64 -5.03
CA ASP A 82 8.39 0.15 -5.72
C ASP A 82 9.63 0.91 -5.31
N ASP A 83 9.49 2.22 -5.14
CA ASP A 83 10.56 3.09 -4.68
C ASP A 83 9.97 4.23 -3.86
N LEU A 84 10.67 4.60 -2.81
CA LEU A 84 10.20 5.60 -1.86
C LEU A 84 11.40 6.44 -1.41
N ASP A 85 11.74 7.45 -2.21
CA ASP A 85 12.86 8.35 -1.98
C ASP A 85 12.34 9.73 -1.56
N VAL A 86 11.98 9.82 -0.27
CA VAL A 86 11.35 11.00 0.32
C VAL A 86 12.03 11.34 1.63
N LYS A 87 12.55 12.56 1.75
CA LYS A 87 13.16 13.05 2.99
C LYS A 87 12.11 13.56 3.97
N SER A 88 11.02 14.12 3.46
CA SER A 88 9.90 14.61 4.25
C SER A 88 8.59 14.39 3.51
N ALA A 89 7.66 13.74 4.16
CA ALA A 89 6.32 13.51 3.61
C ALA A 89 5.37 14.69 3.80
N ARG A 90 5.84 15.84 4.29
CA ARG A 90 4.98 16.98 4.62
C ARG A 90 4.10 17.43 3.46
N CYS A 91 4.67 17.60 2.27
CA CYS A 91 3.93 17.99 1.08
C CYS A 91 2.85 16.97 0.72
N LEU A 92 3.17 15.69 0.83
CA LEU A 92 2.21 14.60 0.59
C LEU A 92 1.10 14.59 1.64
N LYS A 93 1.45 14.79 2.90
CA LYS A 93 0.47 14.87 4.00
C LYS A 93 -0.51 16.03 3.79
N ASP A 94 0.00 17.20 3.41
CA ASP A 94 -0.82 18.40 3.18
C ASP A 94 -1.82 18.18 2.04
N ASN A 95 -1.50 17.33 1.08
CA ASN A 95 -2.33 17.04 -0.08
C ASN A 95 -3.05 15.70 -0.01
N ASN A 96 -2.92 14.96 1.08
CA ASN A 96 -3.45 13.59 1.24
C ASN A 96 -3.07 12.67 0.08
N GLU A 97 -1.79 12.68 -0.27
CA GLU A 97 -1.26 11.87 -1.36
C GLU A 97 -0.49 10.66 -0.84
N PRO A 98 -0.51 9.51 -1.52
CA PRO A 98 -1.02 9.30 -2.89
C PRO A 98 -2.51 8.97 -3.01
N VAL A 99 -3.27 8.88 -1.91
CA VAL A 99 -4.69 8.49 -1.95
C VAL A 99 -5.52 9.37 -2.91
N ASN A 100 -5.36 10.69 -2.86
CA ASN A 100 -6.15 11.58 -3.73
C ASN A 100 -5.90 11.32 -5.21
N SER A 101 -4.65 11.11 -5.61
CA SER A 101 -4.32 10.76 -7.00
C SER A 101 -4.87 9.39 -7.38
N ILE A 102 -4.83 8.43 -6.48
CA ILE A 102 -5.35 7.08 -6.73
C ILE A 102 -6.86 7.10 -6.90
N ILE A 103 -7.58 7.93 -6.15
CA ILE A 103 -9.03 8.10 -6.33
C ILE A 103 -9.35 8.53 -7.77
N VAL A 104 -8.56 9.45 -8.33
CA VAL A 104 -8.73 9.91 -9.72
C VAL A 104 -8.39 8.81 -10.71
N LEU A 105 -7.30 8.05 -10.46
CA LEU A 105 -6.84 6.99 -11.34
C LEU A 105 -7.70 5.72 -11.25
N GLN A 106 -8.50 5.57 -10.22
CA GLN A 106 -9.28 4.35 -9.94
C GLN A 106 -10.15 3.93 -11.12
N LYS A 107 -10.72 4.88 -11.85
CA LYS A 107 -11.56 4.62 -13.02
C LYS A 107 -10.79 3.94 -14.17
N ASP A 108 -9.48 4.12 -14.22
CA ASP A 108 -8.61 3.58 -15.25
C ASP A 108 -7.93 2.28 -14.82
N ILE A 109 -8.18 1.82 -13.59
CA ILE A 109 -7.65 0.57 -13.07
C ILE A 109 -8.74 -0.50 -13.20
N PRO A 110 -8.58 -1.47 -14.13
CA PRO A 110 -9.60 -2.52 -14.28
C PRO A 110 -9.67 -3.40 -13.04
N PRO A 111 -10.88 -3.84 -12.66
CA PRO A 111 -11.01 -4.78 -11.54
C PRO A 111 -10.32 -6.11 -11.88
N GLY A 112 -9.72 -6.74 -10.85
CA GLY A 112 -9.19 -8.09 -10.97
C GLY A 112 -10.34 -9.11 -11.12
N GLU A 113 -10.07 -10.25 -11.75
CA GLU A 113 -11.07 -11.31 -11.91
C GLU A 113 -11.32 -12.03 -10.59
N ASP A 114 -10.26 -12.48 -9.92
CA ASP A 114 -10.33 -13.22 -8.65
C ASP A 114 -9.70 -12.47 -7.48
N ASP A 115 -8.77 -11.55 -7.76
CA ASP A 115 -8.02 -10.80 -6.77
C ASP A 115 -8.13 -9.30 -7.02
N ASP A 116 -7.84 -8.50 -5.99
CA ASP A 116 -7.77 -7.06 -6.13
C ASP A 116 -6.61 -6.66 -7.07
N PRO A 117 -6.81 -5.63 -7.92
CA PRO A 117 -5.73 -5.15 -8.79
C PRO A 117 -4.58 -4.58 -7.98
N VAL A 118 -3.36 -4.73 -8.51
CA VAL A 118 -2.13 -4.21 -7.91
C VAL A 118 -1.72 -2.93 -8.61
N LEU A 119 -1.52 -1.89 -7.83
CA LEU A 119 -1.02 -0.60 -8.31
C LEU A 119 0.37 -0.36 -7.72
N TYR A 120 1.36 -0.18 -8.59
CA TYR A 120 2.74 0.11 -8.21
C TYR A 120 2.96 1.61 -8.20
N ILE A 121 3.66 2.11 -7.19
CA ILE A 121 3.98 3.53 -7.08
C ILE A 121 5.47 3.70 -6.75
N SER A 122 6.08 4.67 -7.42
CA SER A 122 7.41 5.18 -7.07
C SER A 122 7.27 6.67 -6.75
N ILE A 123 7.84 7.09 -5.62
CA ILE A 123 7.77 8.48 -5.17
C ILE A 123 9.19 9.01 -5.02
N HIS A 124 9.47 10.13 -5.67
CA HIS A 124 10.76 10.79 -5.62
C HIS A 124 10.58 12.26 -5.20
N GLU A 125 11.29 12.65 -4.15
CA GLU A 125 11.33 14.03 -3.73
C GLU A 125 12.43 14.77 -4.48
N GLU A 126 12.07 15.86 -5.13
CA GLU A 126 13.01 16.78 -5.77
C GLU A 126 13.06 18.09 -5.00
N GLU A 127 13.93 19.02 -5.40
CA GLU A 127 14.12 20.28 -4.68
C GLU A 127 12.83 21.11 -4.62
N THR A 128 12.07 21.17 -5.70
CA THR A 128 10.86 22.02 -5.82
C THR A 128 9.56 21.24 -5.90
N ALA A 129 9.61 19.93 -5.99
CA ALA A 129 8.41 19.12 -6.20
C ALA A 129 8.60 17.69 -5.70
N ILE A 130 7.49 16.99 -5.59
CA ILE A 130 7.46 15.54 -5.40
C ILE A 130 6.84 14.92 -6.64
N GLU A 131 7.50 13.92 -7.21
CA GLU A 131 7.01 13.20 -8.37
C GLU A 131 6.57 11.81 -8.00
N MET A 132 5.37 11.44 -8.46
CA MET A 132 4.80 10.12 -8.26
C MET A 132 4.60 9.44 -9.62
N TYR A 133 5.05 8.21 -9.73
CA TYR A 133 4.91 7.38 -10.93
C TYR A 133 4.06 6.17 -10.59
N PHE A 134 2.91 6.06 -11.26
CA PHE A 134 1.97 4.96 -11.05
C PHE A 134 2.01 4.00 -12.23
N SER A 135 1.97 2.70 -11.96
CA SER A 135 1.87 1.68 -13.00
C SER A 135 1.03 0.50 -12.52
N CYS A 136 0.43 -0.20 -13.46
CA CYS A 136 -0.22 -1.47 -13.21
C CYS A 136 -0.07 -2.34 -14.47
N ASP A 137 -0.24 -3.65 -14.31
CA ASP A 137 -0.03 -4.60 -15.41
C ASP A 137 -0.96 -4.34 -16.60
N SER A 138 -2.18 -3.87 -16.35
CA SER A 138 -3.18 -3.59 -17.40
C SER A 138 -2.85 -2.36 -18.23
N TRP A 139 -1.93 -1.51 -17.83
CA TRP A 139 -1.48 -0.34 -18.60
C TRP A 139 -0.30 -0.66 -19.52
N ALA A 140 -0.01 -1.94 -19.73
CA ALA A 140 1.17 -2.40 -20.45
C ALA A 140 2.45 -1.81 -19.84
N GLU A 141 3.29 -1.11 -20.61
CA GLU A 141 4.53 -0.51 -20.12
C GLU A 141 4.37 0.98 -19.81
N GLU A 142 3.14 1.51 -19.87
CA GLU A 142 2.88 2.93 -19.59
C GLU A 142 2.77 3.20 -18.12
N SER A 143 3.44 4.26 -17.66
CA SER A 143 3.26 4.78 -16.30
C SER A 143 2.54 6.12 -16.34
N ARG A 144 1.84 6.42 -15.25
CA ARG A 144 1.17 7.71 -15.07
C ARG A 144 1.97 8.54 -14.08
N GLN A 145 2.41 9.74 -14.50
CA GLN A 145 3.20 10.63 -13.66
C GLN A 145 2.32 11.75 -13.12
N ILE A 146 2.43 11.99 -11.82
CA ILE A 146 1.78 13.11 -11.16
C ILE A 146 2.83 13.88 -10.37
N ARG A 147 2.89 15.18 -10.57
CA ARG A 147 3.82 16.09 -9.90
C ARG A 147 3.07 16.98 -8.92
N ILE A 148 3.62 17.12 -7.72
CA ILE A 148 3.09 18.02 -6.70
C ILE A 148 4.19 19.04 -6.36
N ASP A 149 3.91 20.30 -6.62
CA ASP A 149 4.86 21.37 -6.33
C ASP A 149 4.92 21.65 -4.83
N LYS A 150 6.12 21.79 -4.32
CA LYS A 150 6.36 22.25 -2.95
C LYS A 150 6.07 23.76 -2.87
N ARG A 151 5.51 24.17 -1.76
CA ARG A 151 5.24 25.59 -1.49
C ARG A 151 6.21 26.16 -0.47
#